data_d0ffce478e54ba408d125b91661216ea
#
_entry.id   d0ffce478e54ba408d125b91661216ea
#
_cell.length_a   1.000
_cell.length_b   1.000
_cell.length_c   1.000
_cell.angle_alpha   90.00
_cell.angle_beta   90.00
_cell.angle_gamma   90.00
#
_symmetry.space_group_name_H-M   'P 1'
#
loop_
_entity.id
_entity.type
_entity.pdbx_description
1 polymer ?
#
loop_
_entity_poly.entity_id
_entity_poly.type
_entity_poly.pdbx_seq_one_letter_code
_entity_poly.pdbx_strand_id
1 'polypeptide(L)'
;LMSLETVRNADMLFAIGGGKATDTVKTLADMTGKPVFTFPTIASNCSSCTSVSIMYKNNGIFLKPHFFANPPAHAFIDTEIIADSPKRYMWAGIGDTYAKHFESSISSRGEEVPHYIALGVNIARMCYEPMLKYGRKALEDIEKHLVTSDFEQVLLSIIVSTAAASILLTNDKIIDYNTGLAHAIFYALTTYPHIEKNHLHGEVVAFGVLVLLLVDNDEENFKKLYEFNKAVGLPVRLEDIEISRDDLSLIHISEPTRHLR
;
A
#
# COMPACT_ATOMS: atom_id res chain seq x y z
N LEU A 1 -22.04 -4.13 12.16
CA LEU A 1 -22.56 -4.19 10.78
C LEU A 1 -23.23 -5.52 10.47
N MET A 2 -22.67 -6.66 10.88
CA MET A 2 -23.27 -8.01 10.67
C MET A 2 -24.69 -8.15 11.23
N SER A 3 -25.05 -7.41 12.27
CA SER A 3 -26.40 -7.42 12.86
C SER A 3 -27.45 -6.65 12.08
N LEU A 4 -27.04 -5.85 11.09
CA LEU A 4 -27.97 -5.08 10.25
C LEU A 4 -28.78 -6.02 9.34
N GLU A 5 -30.09 -5.84 9.35
CA GLU A 5 -31.00 -6.62 8.53
C GLU A 5 -30.71 -6.48 7.03
N THR A 6 -30.35 -5.27 6.60
CA THR A 6 -29.94 -4.98 5.22
C THR A 6 -28.72 -5.81 4.78
N VAL A 7 -27.75 -6.03 5.67
CA VAL A 7 -26.57 -6.87 5.35
C VAL A 7 -26.96 -8.34 5.29
N ARG A 8 -27.80 -8.81 6.22
CA ARG A 8 -28.23 -10.21 6.23
C ARG A 8 -29.05 -10.59 5.01
N ASN A 9 -29.92 -9.71 4.55
CA ASN A 9 -30.84 -9.95 3.43
C ASN A 9 -30.26 -9.60 2.06
N ALA A 10 -29.07 -8.96 1.99
CA ALA A 10 -28.43 -8.64 0.72
C ALA A 10 -27.88 -9.89 0.03
N ASP A 11 -27.96 -9.97 -1.29
CA ASP A 11 -27.34 -11.02 -2.10
C ASP A 11 -25.86 -10.75 -2.37
N MET A 12 -25.45 -9.49 -2.34
CA MET A 12 -24.09 -9.02 -2.60
C MET A 12 -23.80 -7.74 -1.83
N LEU A 13 -22.52 -7.39 -1.69
CA LEU A 13 -22.07 -6.17 -1.03
C LEU A 13 -21.28 -5.28 -1.99
N PHE A 14 -21.48 -3.98 -1.90
CA PHE A 14 -20.73 -2.97 -2.64
C PHE A 14 -19.83 -2.18 -1.68
N ALA A 15 -18.54 -2.18 -1.96
CA ALA A 15 -17.55 -1.40 -1.23
C ALA A 15 -17.21 -0.14 -2.04
N ILE A 16 -17.82 0.97 -1.68
CA ILE A 16 -17.63 2.27 -2.35
C ILE A 16 -16.82 3.17 -1.42
N GLY A 17 -15.63 3.59 -1.84
CA GLY A 17 -14.77 4.48 -1.06
C GLY A 17 -13.29 4.15 -1.11
N GLY A 18 -12.52 4.70 -0.16
CA GLY A 18 -11.11 4.42 0.02
C GLY A 18 -10.84 3.13 0.80
N GLY A 19 -9.56 2.86 1.12
CA GLY A 19 -9.10 1.62 1.72
C GLY A 19 -9.87 1.17 2.98
N LYS A 20 -10.14 2.07 3.93
CA LYS A 20 -10.88 1.72 5.17
C LYS A 20 -12.29 1.22 4.89
N ALA A 21 -13.01 1.86 3.97
CA ALA A 21 -14.35 1.42 3.56
C ALA A 21 -14.27 0.06 2.85
N THR A 22 -13.35 -0.06 1.91
CA THR A 22 -13.13 -1.27 1.13
C THR A 22 -12.77 -2.46 2.03
N ASP A 23 -11.81 -2.31 2.92
CA ASP A 23 -11.38 -3.36 3.85
C ASP A 23 -12.50 -3.79 4.81
N THR A 24 -13.29 -2.81 5.30
CA THR A 24 -14.45 -3.11 6.15
C THR A 24 -15.48 -3.97 5.42
N VAL A 25 -15.84 -3.61 4.18
CA VAL A 25 -16.88 -4.32 3.42
C VAL A 25 -16.38 -5.66 2.92
N LYS A 26 -15.10 -5.78 2.51
CA LYS A 26 -14.47 -7.07 2.16
C LYS A 26 -14.50 -8.04 3.33
N THR A 27 -14.10 -7.57 4.53
CA THR A 27 -14.15 -8.38 5.74
C THR A 27 -15.58 -8.83 6.06
N LEU A 28 -16.55 -7.93 5.92
CA LEU A 28 -17.97 -8.24 6.12
C LEU A 28 -18.47 -9.28 5.11
N ALA A 29 -18.06 -9.15 3.85
CA ALA A 29 -18.41 -10.08 2.78
C ALA A 29 -17.87 -11.49 3.04
N ASP A 30 -16.61 -11.60 3.46
CA ASP A 30 -15.97 -12.85 3.85
C ASP A 30 -16.72 -13.51 5.02
N MET A 31 -17.01 -12.76 6.09
CA MET A 31 -17.73 -13.25 7.27
C MET A 31 -19.17 -13.67 6.98
N THR A 32 -19.78 -13.16 5.92
CA THR A 32 -21.17 -13.46 5.54
C THR A 32 -21.30 -14.39 4.33
N GLY A 33 -20.16 -14.77 3.71
CA GLY A 33 -20.12 -15.62 2.52
C GLY A 33 -20.73 -14.96 1.28
N LYS A 34 -20.76 -13.61 1.22
CA LYS A 34 -21.39 -12.86 0.14
C LYS A 34 -20.35 -12.35 -0.86
N PRO A 35 -20.67 -12.30 -2.17
CA PRO A 35 -19.80 -11.65 -3.15
C PRO A 35 -19.67 -10.15 -2.84
N VAL A 36 -18.48 -9.61 -3.03
CA VAL A 36 -18.19 -8.18 -2.89
C VAL A 36 -17.71 -7.59 -4.21
N PHE A 37 -18.24 -6.41 -4.53
CA PHE A 37 -17.86 -5.58 -5.65
C PHE A 37 -17.27 -4.28 -5.11
N THR A 38 -16.12 -3.85 -5.64
CA THR A 38 -15.41 -2.67 -5.14
C THR A 38 -15.43 -1.52 -6.13
N PHE A 39 -15.57 -0.31 -5.60
CA PHE A 39 -15.59 0.95 -6.34
C PHE A 39 -14.64 1.92 -5.63
N PRO A 40 -13.32 1.87 -5.93
CA PRO A 40 -12.37 2.77 -5.31
C PRO A 40 -12.64 4.21 -5.75
N THR A 41 -12.69 5.12 -4.79
CA THR A 41 -12.88 6.57 -5.03
C THR A 41 -11.60 7.37 -4.86
N ILE A 42 -10.51 6.73 -4.48
CA ILE A 42 -9.17 7.31 -4.31
C ILE A 42 -8.10 6.29 -4.70
N ALA A 43 -6.95 6.75 -5.13
CA ALA A 43 -5.80 5.91 -5.45
C ALA A 43 -4.73 6.00 -4.34
N SER A 44 -5.04 5.50 -3.14
CA SER A 44 -4.10 5.52 -2.02
C SER A 44 -3.42 4.18 -1.76
N ASN A 45 -3.98 3.08 -2.27
CA ASN A 45 -3.48 1.71 -2.13
C ASN A 45 -4.25 0.74 -3.04
N CYS A 46 -3.90 -0.54 -2.98
CA CYS A 46 -4.48 -1.61 -3.81
C CYS A 46 -5.65 -2.37 -3.15
N SER A 47 -6.20 -1.91 -2.02
CA SER A 47 -7.18 -2.67 -1.22
C SER A 47 -8.43 -3.11 -2.01
N SER A 48 -8.83 -2.34 -3.03
CA SER A 48 -9.99 -2.66 -3.86
C SER A 48 -9.83 -3.92 -4.73
N CYS A 49 -8.62 -4.41 -4.93
CA CYS A 49 -8.34 -5.56 -5.79
C CYS A 49 -7.64 -6.73 -5.08
N THR A 50 -7.28 -6.57 -3.78
CA THR A 50 -6.54 -7.60 -3.03
C THR A 50 -7.45 -8.56 -2.28
N SER A 51 -6.91 -9.75 -1.96
CA SER A 51 -7.52 -10.74 -1.08
C SER A 51 -7.08 -10.62 0.40
N VAL A 52 -6.75 -9.41 0.82
CA VAL A 52 -6.38 -9.07 2.20
C VAL A 52 -7.02 -7.76 2.62
N SER A 53 -7.38 -7.64 3.88
CA SER A 53 -7.76 -6.39 4.53
C SER A 53 -6.84 -6.12 5.72
N ILE A 54 -6.46 -4.86 5.89
CA ILE A 54 -5.67 -4.45 7.05
C ILE A 54 -6.61 -3.98 8.15
N MET A 55 -6.56 -4.67 9.28
CA MET A 55 -7.41 -4.38 10.43
C MET A 55 -6.67 -3.49 11.42
N TYR A 56 -7.37 -2.48 11.91
CA TYR A 56 -6.87 -1.55 12.92
C TYR A 56 -7.76 -1.59 14.17
N LYS A 57 -7.17 -1.28 15.31
CA LYS A 57 -7.93 -1.01 16.54
C LYS A 57 -8.66 0.34 16.42
N ASN A 58 -9.63 0.59 17.31
CA ASN A 58 -10.39 1.84 17.32
C ASN A 58 -9.52 3.10 17.51
N ASN A 59 -8.32 2.94 18.05
CA ASN A 59 -7.34 4.01 18.25
C ASN A 59 -6.36 4.17 17.07
N GLY A 60 -6.58 3.48 15.93
CA GLY A 60 -5.73 3.55 14.75
C GLY A 60 -4.52 2.60 14.73
N ILE A 61 -4.18 1.98 15.85
CA ILE A 61 -3.04 1.05 15.92
C ILE A 61 -3.31 -0.19 15.07
N PHE A 62 -2.34 -0.58 14.23
CA PHE A 62 -2.37 -1.83 13.48
C PHE A 62 -2.70 -3.03 14.38
N LEU A 63 -3.63 -3.86 13.93
CA LEU A 63 -4.04 -5.06 14.67
C LEU A 63 -3.50 -6.33 14.02
N LYS A 64 -3.90 -6.59 12.78
CA LYS A 64 -3.48 -7.76 12.00
C LYS A 64 -3.98 -7.67 10.56
N PRO A 65 -3.36 -8.38 9.61
CA PRO A 65 -4.00 -8.65 8.33
C PRO A 65 -5.14 -9.67 8.50
N HIS A 66 -6.17 -9.56 7.67
CA HIS A 66 -7.23 -10.54 7.49
C HIS A 66 -7.22 -11.02 6.03
N PHE A 67 -6.90 -12.29 5.82
CA PHE A 67 -6.75 -12.88 4.49
C PHE A 67 -8.04 -13.55 4.06
N PHE A 68 -8.36 -13.41 2.79
CA PHE A 68 -9.52 -14.03 2.13
C PHE A 68 -9.03 -15.11 1.16
N ALA A 69 -9.91 -16.07 0.88
CA ALA A 69 -9.62 -17.09 -0.13
C ALA A 69 -9.59 -16.50 -1.55
N ASN A 70 -10.41 -15.47 -1.81
CA ASN A 70 -10.55 -14.84 -3.12
C ASN A 70 -10.50 -13.31 -2.99
N PRO A 71 -9.99 -12.59 -4.00
CA PRO A 71 -10.17 -11.15 -4.10
C PRO A 71 -11.65 -10.80 -4.35
N PRO A 72 -12.04 -9.52 -4.35
CA PRO A 72 -13.37 -9.09 -4.76
C PRO A 72 -13.79 -9.70 -6.07
N ALA A 73 -15.10 -10.00 -6.21
CA ALA A 73 -15.65 -10.59 -7.43
C ALA A 73 -15.41 -9.71 -8.66
N HIS A 74 -15.42 -8.39 -8.46
CA HIS A 74 -15.06 -7.41 -9.48
C HIS A 74 -14.68 -6.06 -8.84
N ALA A 75 -13.77 -5.34 -9.47
CA ALA A 75 -13.41 -3.97 -9.13
C ALA A 75 -13.76 -3.03 -10.30
N PHE A 76 -14.56 -2.00 -10.04
CA PHE A 76 -14.93 -0.97 -10.99
C PHE A 76 -14.10 0.28 -10.72
N ILE A 77 -13.17 0.58 -11.61
CA ILE A 77 -12.25 1.71 -11.47
C ILE A 77 -12.73 2.82 -12.41
N ASP A 78 -13.38 3.82 -11.83
CA ASP A 78 -13.78 5.03 -12.55
C ASP A 78 -12.65 6.07 -12.38
N THR A 79 -11.98 6.36 -13.49
CA THR A 79 -10.81 7.25 -13.50
C THR A 79 -11.19 8.71 -13.25
N GLU A 80 -12.38 9.13 -13.65
CA GLU A 80 -12.88 10.50 -13.44
C GLU A 80 -13.17 10.75 -11.95
N ILE A 81 -13.85 9.81 -11.28
CA ILE A 81 -14.09 9.90 -9.82
C ILE A 81 -12.76 9.99 -9.05
N ILE A 82 -11.75 9.22 -9.47
CA ILE A 82 -10.46 9.24 -8.78
C ILE A 82 -9.69 10.52 -9.11
N ALA A 83 -9.78 11.05 -10.34
CA ALA A 83 -9.18 12.32 -10.71
C ALA A 83 -9.76 13.51 -9.93
N ASP A 84 -11.02 13.42 -9.50
CA ASP A 84 -11.66 14.42 -8.62
C ASP A 84 -11.30 14.27 -7.14
N SER A 85 -10.56 13.23 -6.77
CA SER A 85 -10.17 13.01 -5.38
C SER A 85 -9.01 13.92 -4.94
N PRO A 86 -8.86 14.19 -3.63
CA PRO A 86 -7.73 14.97 -3.16
C PRO A 86 -6.38 14.34 -3.50
N LYS A 87 -5.51 15.11 -4.17
CA LYS A 87 -4.15 14.74 -4.64
C LYS A 87 -3.34 13.95 -3.60
N ARG A 88 -3.48 14.30 -2.31
CA ARG A 88 -2.72 13.67 -1.22
C ARG A 88 -2.85 12.15 -1.18
N TYR A 89 -3.98 11.59 -1.64
CA TYR A 89 -4.19 10.15 -1.63
C TYR A 89 -3.39 9.44 -2.71
N MET A 90 -3.37 9.95 -3.94
CA MET A 90 -2.49 9.43 -5.00
C MET A 90 -1.01 9.64 -4.65
N TRP A 91 -0.67 10.79 -4.08
CA TRP A 91 0.67 11.10 -3.62
C TRP A 91 1.19 10.06 -2.61
N ALA A 92 0.41 9.72 -1.60
CA ALA A 92 0.74 8.65 -0.67
C ALA A 92 0.71 7.27 -1.35
N GLY A 93 -0.26 7.04 -2.25
CA GLY A 93 -0.35 5.80 -3.03
C GLY A 93 0.91 5.52 -3.86
N ILE A 94 1.55 6.53 -4.41
CA ILE A 94 2.84 6.40 -5.11
C ILE A 94 3.90 5.84 -4.15
N GLY A 95 3.98 6.38 -2.93
CA GLY A 95 4.93 5.94 -1.90
C GLY A 95 4.73 4.49 -1.46
N ASP A 96 3.48 4.08 -1.25
CA ASP A 96 3.12 2.70 -0.93
C ASP A 96 3.43 1.73 -2.10
N THR A 97 3.16 2.19 -3.31
CA THR A 97 3.28 1.36 -4.51
C THR A 97 4.71 0.97 -4.83
N TYR A 98 5.66 1.91 -4.86
CA TYR A 98 7.04 1.53 -5.19
C TYR A 98 7.73 0.70 -4.09
N ALA A 99 7.23 0.74 -2.85
CA ALA A 99 7.72 -0.14 -1.79
C ALA A 99 7.56 -1.62 -2.17
N LYS A 100 6.48 -1.97 -2.87
CA LYS A 100 6.23 -3.33 -3.34
C LYS A 100 7.40 -3.91 -4.16
N HIS A 101 7.99 -3.09 -5.04
CA HIS A 101 9.13 -3.52 -5.84
C HIS A 101 10.36 -3.80 -4.98
N PHE A 102 10.74 -2.84 -4.15
CA PHE A 102 11.99 -2.97 -3.37
C PHE A 102 11.89 -4.07 -2.32
N GLU A 103 10.80 -4.12 -1.58
CA GLU A 103 10.61 -5.15 -0.55
C GLU A 103 10.58 -6.55 -1.16
N SER A 104 9.83 -6.79 -2.22
CA SER A 104 9.75 -8.11 -2.84
C SER A 104 11.07 -8.53 -3.50
N SER A 105 11.76 -7.60 -4.17
CA SER A 105 13.02 -7.89 -4.84
C SER A 105 14.15 -8.19 -3.86
N ILE A 106 14.21 -7.49 -2.73
CA ILE A 106 15.21 -7.70 -1.69
C ILE A 106 14.92 -8.99 -0.93
N SER A 107 13.66 -9.22 -0.53
CA SER A 107 13.27 -10.42 0.22
C SER A 107 13.47 -11.72 -0.57
N SER A 108 13.31 -11.69 -1.89
CA SER A 108 13.45 -12.89 -2.74
C SER A 108 14.86 -13.09 -3.31
N ARG A 109 15.78 -12.15 -3.03
CA ARG A 109 17.13 -12.18 -3.62
C ARG A 109 17.92 -13.41 -3.18
N GLY A 110 18.37 -14.20 -4.18
CA GLY A 110 19.19 -15.38 -3.94
C GLY A 110 18.43 -16.60 -3.45
N GLU A 111 17.10 -16.54 -3.40
CA GLU A 111 16.26 -17.67 -3.01
C GLU A 111 15.70 -18.42 -4.23
N GLU A 112 15.55 -19.74 -4.11
CA GLU A 112 14.78 -20.55 -5.06
C GLU A 112 13.30 -20.45 -4.72
N VAL A 113 12.62 -19.46 -5.32
CA VAL A 113 11.21 -19.21 -5.06
C VAL A 113 10.30 -19.96 -6.02
N PRO A 114 9.08 -20.37 -5.61
CA PRO A 114 8.07 -20.93 -6.50
C PRO A 114 7.74 -19.99 -7.66
N HIS A 115 7.29 -20.57 -8.79
CA HIS A 115 6.98 -19.82 -10.02
C HIS A 115 6.06 -18.62 -9.79
N TYR A 116 5.02 -18.76 -8.98
CA TYR A 116 4.07 -17.68 -8.73
C TYR A 116 4.70 -16.52 -7.91
N ILE A 117 5.60 -16.81 -6.98
CA ILE A 117 6.39 -15.78 -6.28
C ILE A 117 7.31 -15.05 -7.27
N ALA A 118 8.04 -15.79 -8.10
CA ALA A 118 8.87 -15.21 -9.16
C ALA A 118 8.06 -14.31 -10.10
N LEU A 119 6.84 -14.73 -10.47
CA LEU A 119 5.92 -13.92 -11.26
C LEU A 119 5.52 -12.65 -10.53
N GLY A 120 5.17 -12.74 -9.24
CA GLY A 120 4.82 -11.60 -8.39
C GLY A 120 5.95 -10.57 -8.27
N VAL A 121 7.19 -11.03 -8.06
CA VAL A 121 8.40 -10.17 -8.05
C VAL A 121 8.59 -9.46 -9.40
N ASN A 122 8.36 -10.15 -10.52
CA ASN A 122 8.44 -9.53 -11.85
C ASN A 122 7.33 -8.49 -12.07
N ILE A 123 6.09 -8.77 -11.66
CA ILE A 123 4.98 -7.82 -11.73
C ILE A 123 5.27 -6.59 -10.85
N ALA A 124 5.94 -6.76 -9.71
CA ALA A 124 6.28 -5.66 -8.82
C ALA A 124 7.16 -4.57 -9.47
N ARG A 125 7.83 -4.84 -10.59
CA ARG A 125 8.51 -3.80 -11.39
C ARG A 125 7.53 -2.76 -11.93
N MET A 126 6.31 -3.17 -12.25
CA MET A 126 5.23 -2.26 -12.65
C MET A 126 4.76 -1.37 -11.49
N CYS A 127 5.17 -1.66 -10.26
CA CYS A 127 4.90 -0.80 -9.11
C CYS A 127 5.97 0.30 -8.90
N TYR A 128 7.11 0.23 -9.58
CA TYR A 128 8.22 1.17 -9.43
C TYR A 128 8.43 2.04 -10.67
N GLU A 129 8.65 1.43 -11.83
CA GLU A 129 9.01 2.14 -13.06
C GLU A 129 7.97 3.21 -13.47
N PRO A 130 6.65 2.93 -13.48
CA PRO A 130 5.65 3.94 -13.78
C PRO A 130 5.62 5.10 -12.77
N MET A 131 5.90 4.82 -11.48
CA MET A 131 5.93 5.87 -10.44
C MET A 131 7.00 6.91 -10.75
N LEU A 132 8.22 6.47 -11.05
CA LEU A 132 9.31 7.40 -11.37
C LEU A 132 9.10 8.13 -12.70
N LYS A 133 8.54 7.43 -13.69
CA LYS A 133 8.37 7.98 -15.03
C LYS A 133 7.19 8.95 -15.13
N TYR A 134 6.06 8.60 -14.54
CA TYR A 134 4.79 9.32 -14.73
C TYR A 134 4.28 9.99 -13.45
N GLY A 135 4.79 9.60 -12.26
CA GLY A 135 4.23 10.02 -10.97
C GLY A 135 4.14 11.51 -10.76
N ARG A 136 5.19 12.25 -11.15
CA ARG A 136 5.17 13.72 -11.06
C ARG A 136 4.06 14.31 -11.92
N LYS A 137 3.96 13.87 -13.18
CA LYS A 137 2.95 14.39 -14.11
C LYS A 137 1.54 13.99 -13.66
N ALA A 138 1.34 12.76 -13.19
CA ALA A 138 0.07 12.31 -12.64
C ALA A 138 -0.39 13.14 -11.43
N LEU A 139 0.55 13.58 -10.57
CA LEU A 139 0.24 14.49 -9.46
C LEU A 139 -0.10 15.93 -9.91
N GLU A 140 0.40 16.37 -11.04
CA GLU A 140 -0.01 17.64 -11.67
C GLU A 140 -1.40 17.51 -12.35
N ASP A 141 -1.70 16.32 -12.90
CA ASP A 141 -2.96 16.05 -13.59
C ASP A 141 -4.13 15.93 -12.61
N ILE A 142 -3.97 15.17 -11.51
CA ILE A 142 -5.02 15.05 -10.49
C ILE A 142 -5.32 16.40 -9.83
N GLU A 143 -4.34 17.30 -9.70
CA GLU A 143 -4.55 18.65 -9.18
C GLU A 143 -5.41 19.52 -10.10
N LYS A 144 -5.47 19.15 -11.38
CA LYS A 144 -6.27 19.79 -12.43
C LYS A 144 -7.52 18.99 -12.80
N HIS A 145 -7.79 17.90 -12.09
CA HIS A 145 -8.90 16.97 -12.38
C HIS A 145 -8.85 16.39 -13.80
N LEU A 146 -7.65 16.10 -14.29
CA LEU A 146 -7.42 15.60 -15.65
C LEU A 146 -7.13 14.10 -15.64
N VAL A 147 -7.86 13.38 -16.47
CA VAL A 147 -7.57 11.98 -16.82
C VAL A 147 -6.68 11.98 -18.06
N THR A 148 -5.39 11.73 -17.85
CA THR A 148 -4.40 11.59 -18.94
C THR A 148 -3.82 10.18 -18.94
N SER A 149 -3.10 9.81 -19.99
CA SER A 149 -2.39 8.53 -20.03
C SER A 149 -1.39 8.38 -18.88
N ASP A 150 -0.68 9.46 -18.50
CA ASP A 150 0.28 9.42 -17.38
C ASP A 150 -0.43 9.19 -16.05
N PHE A 151 -1.58 9.85 -15.83
CA PHE A 151 -2.45 9.62 -14.67
C PHE A 151 -2.92 8.17 -14.60
N GLU A 152 -3.42 7.62 -15.72
CA GLU A 152 -3.90 6.23 -15.78
C GLU A 152 -2.79 5.21 -15.51
N GLN A 153 -1.56 5.43 -16.02
CA GLN A 153 -0.43 4.54 -15.74
C GLN A 153 -0.12 4.46 -14.24
N VAL A 154 -0.12 5.59 -13.55
CA VAL A 154 0.10 5.64 -12.10
C VAL A 154 -1.07 5.03 -11.35
N LEU A 155 -2.30 5.40 -11.69
CA LEU A 155 -3.52 4.88 -11.08
C LEU A 155 -3.58 3.35 -11.15
N LEU A 156 -3.41 2.78 -12.35
CA LEU A 156 -3.47 1.34 -12.56
C LEU A 156 -2.30 0.60 -11.87
N SER A 157 -1.14 1.24 -11.77
CA SER A 157 -0.02 0.67 -11.01
C SER A 157 -0.33 0.61 -9.52
N ILE A 158 -0.93 1.67 -8.95
CA ILE A 158 -1.34 1.71 -7.54
C ILE A 158 -2.40 0.64 -7.24
N ILE A 159 -3.44 0.55 -8.06
CA ILE A 159 -4.59 -0.30 -7.77
C ILE A 159 -4.39 -1.72 -8.27
N VAL A 160 -4.01 -1.89 -9.53
CA VAL A 160 -4.03 -3.21 -10.20
C VAL A 160 -2.70 -3.92 -10.09
N SER A 161 -1.58 -3.27 -10.48
CA SER A 161 -0.27 -3.93 -10.48
C SER A 161 0.16 -4.32 -9.06
N THR A 162 -0.06 -3.42 -8.10
CA THR A 162 0.24 -3.68 -6.69
C THR A 162 -0.62 -4.81 -6.13
N ALA A 163 -1.91 -4.87 -6.48
CA ALA A 163 -2.78 -5.96 -6.05
C ALA A 163 -2.36 -7.31 -6.67
N ALA A 164 -2.05 -7.34 -7.96
CA ALA A 164 -1.60 -8.55 -8.64
C ALA A 164 -0.29 -9.08 -8.04
N ALA A 165 0.69 -8.20 -7.81
CA ALA A 165 1.92 -8.55 -7.10
C ALA A 165 1.61 -9.08 -5.69
N SER A 166 0.80 -8.37 -4.92
CA SER A 166 0.43 -8.74 -3.53
C SER A 166 -0.22 -10.12 -3.45
N ILE A 167 -1.16 -10.44 -4.35
CA ILE A 167 -1.83 -11.75 -4.38
C ILE A 167 -0.81 -12.86 -4.63
N LEU A 168 0.10 -12.68 -5.61
CA LEU A 168 1.10 -13.67 -5.96
C LEU A 168 2.20 -13.81 -4.91
N LEU A 169 2.54 -12.74 -4.20
CA LEU A 169 3.56 -12.71 -3.17
C LEU A 169 3.06 -13.19 -1.79
N THR A 170 1.76 -13.43 -1.64
CA THR A 170 1.17 -13.94 -0.41
C THR A 170 0.81 -15.41 -0.58
N ASN A 171 1.49 -16.30 0.17
CA ASN A 171 1.23 -17.74 0.15
C ASN A 171 0.86 -18.23 1.55
N ASP A 172 -0.23 -18.98 1.66
CA ASP A 172 -0.69 -19.60 2.91
C ASP A 172 -0.69 -18.62 4.11
N LYS A 173 -1.02 -17.35 3.87
CA LYS A 173 -0.98 -16.26 4.85
C LYS A 173 0.42 -15.81 5.25
N ILE A 174 1.45 -16.27 4.52
CA ILE A 174 2.84 -15.81 4.67
C ILE A 174 3.03 -14.58 3.80
N ILE A 175 3.61 -13.52 4.38
CA ILE A 175 3.79 -12.22 3.73
C ILE A 175 5.27 -11.83 3.55
N ASP A 176 6.18 -12.78 3.71
CA ASP A 176 7.63 -12.55 3.74
C ASP A 176 8.17 -11.86 2.47
N TYR A 177 7.50 -12.08 1.32
CA TYR A 177 7.85 -11.41 0.06
C TYR A 177 6.94 -10.22 -0.26
N ASN A 178 5.86 -10.04 0.47
CA ASN A 178 4.85 -9.02 0.19
C ASN A 178 5.09 -7.71 0.95
N THR A 179 5.69 -7.79 2.13
CA THR A 179 6.06 -6.64 2.98
C THR A 179 7.44 -6.89 3.58
N GLY A 180 8.17 -5.81 3.88
CA GLY A 180 9.51 -5.88 4.45
C GLY A 180 9.77 -4.73 5.43
N LEU A 181 11.01 -4.25 5.44
CA LEU A 181 11.47 -3.22 6.40
C LEU A 181 10.70 -1.91 6.29
N ALA A 182 10.32 -1.48 5.08
CA ALA A 182 9.61 -0.22 4.90
C ALA A 182 8.25 -0.22 5.60
N HIS A 183 7.48 -1.28 5.43
CA HIS A 183 6.20 -1.47 6.13
C HIS A 183 6.40 -1.74 7.63
N ALA A 184 7.45 -2.45 8.04
CA ALA A 184 7.75 -2.68 9.44
C ALA A 184 8.02 -1.35 10.18
N ILE A 185 8.75 -0.42 9.55
CA ILE A 185 8.93 0.94 10.07
C ILE A 185 7.59 1.66 10.24
N PHE A 186 6.72 1.63 9.23
CA PHE A 186 5.40 2.24 9.36
C PHE A 186 4.62 1.64 10.53
N TYR A 187 4.51 0.31 10.62
CA TYR A 187 3.75 -0.33 11.71
C TYR A 187 4.32 -0.03 13.09
N ALA A 188 5.64 0.04 13.23
CA ALA A 188 6.27 0.45 14.49
C ALA A 188 5.93 1.91 14.84
N LEU A 189 5.93 2.80 13.87
CA LEU A 189 5.62 4.21 14.06
C LEU A 189 4.14 4.48 14.37
N THR A 190 3.21 3.56 14.04
CA THR A 190 1.79 3.71 14.45
C THR A 190 1.58 3.70 15.97
N THR A 191 2.60 3.35 16.75
CA THR A 191 2.59 3.52 18.21
C THR A 191 2.57 4.98 18.64
N TYR A 192 2.97 5.90 17.77
CA TYR A 192 2.88 7.35 17.97
C TYR A 192 1.55 7.86 17.42
N PRO A 193 0.65 8.41 18.27
CA PRO A 193 -0.70 8.81 17.84
C PRO A 193 -0.74 9.85 16.74
N HIS A 194 0.29 10.70 16.59
CA HIS A 194 0.35 11.71 15.55
C HIS A 194 0.59 11.11 14.16
N ILE A 195 1.24 9.97 14.05
CA ILE A 195 1.48 9.28 12.77
C ILE A 195 0.15 8.95 12.09
N GLU A 196 -0.73 8.22 12.77
CA GLU A 196 -2.06 7.87 12.22
C GLU A 196 -2.97 9.08 12.00
N LYS A 197 -2.76 10.16 12.75
CA LYS A 197 -3.59 11.36 12.69
C LYS A 197 -3.16 12.31 11.57
N ASN A 198 -1.86 12.52 11.41
CA ASN A 198 -1.30 13.57 10.57
C ASN A 198 -0.79 13.04 9.23
N HIS A 199 -0.34 11.77 9.19
CA HIS A 199 0.34 11.17 8.05
C HIS A 199 -0.50 10.08 7.40
N LEU A 200 -0.25 9.85 6.10
CA LEU A 200 -0.84 8.75 5.36
C LEU A 200 0.10 7.54 5.34
N HIS A 201 -0.46 6.34 5.28
CA HIS A 201 0.28 5.08 5.26
C HIS A 201 1.46 5.12 4.25
N GLY A 202 1.16 5.37 2.98
CA GLY A 202 2.16 5.35 1.92
C GLY A 202 3.17 6.50 1.99
N GLU A 203 2.83 7.61 2.67
CA GLU A 203 3.77 8.69 2.98
C GLU A 203 4.91 8.17 3.88
N VAL A 204 4.56 7.51 4.97
CA VAL A 204 5.55 6.97 5.93
C VAL A 204 6.29 5.77 5.33
N VAL A 205 5.59 4.91 4.58
CA VAL A 205 6.21 3.80 3.84
C VAL A 205 7.25 4.31 2.83
N ALA A 206 6.99 5.44 2.16
CA ALA A 206 7.95 6.08 1.25
C ALA A 206 9.30 6.41 1.93
N PHE A 207 9.25 6.95 3.15
CA PHE A 207 10.45 7.14 3.97
C PHE A 207 11.11 5.81 4.33
N GLY A 208 10.30 4.82 4.72
CA GLY A 208 10.78 3.47 5.04
C GLY A 208 11.55 2.81 3.89
N VAL A 209 11.18 3.05 2.64
CA VAL A 209 11.92 2.54 1.48
C VAL A 209 13.30 3.18 1.36
N LEU A 210 13.46 4.46 1.66
CA LEU A 210 14.79 5.08 1.68
C LEU A 210 15.69 4.43 2.74
N VAL A 211 15.14 4.12 3.91
CA VAL A 211 15.87 3.38 4.96
C VAL A 211 16.21 1.96 4.50
N LEU A 212 15.27 1.25 3.87
CA LEU A 212 15.49 -0.09 3.31
C LEU A 212 16.68 -0.09 2.33
N LEU A 213 16.73 0.87 1.40
CA LEU A 213 17.79 0.97 0.40
C LEU A 213 19.15 1.29 1.01
N LEU A 214 19.19 2.09 2.08
CA LEU A 214 20.41 2.33 2.84
C LEU A 214 20.91 1.07 3.54
N VAL A 215 20.02 0.31 4.16
CA VAL A 215 20.35 -0.96 4.82
C VAL A 215 20.84 -2.01 3.81
N ASP A 216 20.24 -2.01 2.62
CA ASP A 216 20.63 -2.90 1.52
C ASP A 216 21.91 -2.45 0.79
N ASN A 217 22.47 -1.28 1.10
CA ASN A 217 23.60 -0.64 0.42
C ASN A 217 23.34 -0.39 -1.07
N ASP A 218 22.09 -0.18 -1.48
CA ASP A 218 21.70 0.17 -2.85
C ASP A 218 21.73 1.70 -3.03
N GLU A 219 22.95 2.24 -3.15
CA GLU A 219 23.16 3.69 -3.27
C GLU A 219 22.54 4.28 -4.55
N GLU A 220 22.49 3.49 -5.64
CA GLU A 220 21.95 3.96 -6.91
C GLU A 220 20.45 4.20 -6.83
N ASN A 221 19.69 3.22 -6.36
CA ASN A 221 18.24 3.36 -6.21
C ASN A 221 17.88 4.31 -5.07
N PHE A 222 18.68 4.35 -3.98
CA PHE A 222 18.51 5.34 -2.92
C PHE A 222 18.57 6.77 -3.49
N LYS A 223 19.61 7.10 -4.27
CA LYS A 223 19.75 8.43 -4.86
C LYS A 223 18.59 8.78 -5.79
N LYS A 224 18.20 7.86 -6.68
CA LYS A 224 17.08 8.05 -7.60
C LYS A 224 15.77 8.33 -6.84
N LEU A 225 15.49 7.52 -5.82
CA LEU A 225 14.25 7.63 -5.07
C LEU A 225 14.24 8.84 -4.14
N TYR A 226 15.38 9.17 -3.53
CA TYR A 226 15.54 10.37 -2.73
C TYR A 226 15.23 11.65 -3.53
N GLU A 227 15.79 11.77 -4.74
CA GLU A 227 15.52 12.92 -5.62
C GLU A 227 14.07 12.94 -6.10
N PHE A 228 13.49 11.77 -6.40
CA PHE A 228 12.07 11.68 -6.75
C PHE A 228 11.18 12.14 -5.57
N ASN A 229 11.38 11.58 -4.38
CA ASN A 229 10.61 11.92 -3.19
C ASN A 229 10.68 13.44 -2.92
N LYS A 230 11.89 13.99 -2.95
CA LYS A 230 12.10 15.43 -2.77
C LYS A 230 11.34 16.26 -3.83
N ALA A 231 11.35 15.81 -5.09
CA ALA A 231 10.69 16.52 -6.18
C ALA A 231 9.16 16.53 -6.09
N VAL A 232 8.57 15.47 -5.51
CA VAL A 232 7.11 15.35 -5.35
C VAL A 232 6.63 15.67 -3.91
N GLY A 233 7.56 15.99 -3.00
CA GLY A 233 7.26 16.35 -1.61
C GLY A 233 6.97 15.15 -0.70
N LEU A 234 7.37 13.93 -1.08
CA LEU A 234 7.35 12.78 -0.17
C LEU A 234 8.47 12.88 0.87
N PRO A 235 8.32 12.31 2.07
CA PRO A 235 9.30 12.41 3.13
C PRO A 235 10.68 11.85 2.74
N VAL A 236 11.73 12.59 3.11
CA VAL A 236 13.13 12.21 2.92
C VAL A 236 13.93 12.26 4.23
N ARG A 237 13.33 12.75 5.31
CA ARG A 237 13.93 12.86 6.64
C ARG A 237 12.90 12.48 7.70
N LEU A 238 13.38 12.18 8.90
CA LEU A 238 12.54 11.88 10.07
C LEU A 238 11.63 13.04 10.45
N GLU A 239 12.16 14.27 10.35
CA GLU A 239 11.40 15.48 10.67
C GLU A 239 10.20 15.67 9.73
N ASP A 240 10.27 15.17 8.48
CA ASP A 240 9.18 15.26 7.52
C ASP A 240 7.97 14.39 7.92
N ILE A 241 8.17 13.41 8.81
CA ILE A 241 7.13 12.56 9.42
C ILE A 241 6.97 12.81 10.93
N GLU A 242 7.39 13.99 11.41
CA GLU A 242 7.25 14.44 12.80
C GLU A 242 7.92 13.50 13.83
N ILE A 243 9.00 12.81 13.44
CA ILE A 243 9.80 11.93 14.32
C ILE A 243 11.13 12.59 14.63
N SER A 244 11.46 12.67 15.91
CA SER A 244 12.77 13.14 16.37
C SER A 244 13.76 11.97 16.53
N ARG A 245 15.07 12.31 16.66
CA ARG A 245 16.10 11.30 16.95
C ARG A 245 15.89 10.64 18.32
N ASP A 246 15.33 11.37 19.28
CA ASP A 246 15.08 10.85 20.63
C ASP A 246 13.96 9.81 20.63
N ASP A 247 12.97 9.96 19.72
CA ASP A 247 11.89 8.99 19.54
C ASP A 247 12.42 7.64 19.04
N LEU A 248 13.49 7.62 18.24
CA LEU A 248 14.08 6.38 17.70
C LEU A 248 14.60 5.44 18.78
N SER A 249 14.98 5.94 19.95
CA SER A 249 15.45 5.11 21.07
C SER A 249 14.38 4.14 21.59
N LEU A 250 13.12 4.43 21.34
CA LEU A 250 11.96 3.61 21.73
C LEU A 250 11.62 2.51 20.71
N ILE A 251 12.12 2.61 19.46
CA ILE A 251 11.83 1.64 18.37
C ILE A 251 12.65 0.34 18.54
N HIS A 252 13.70 0.33 19.34
CA HIS A 252 14.52 -0.85 19.61
C HIS A 252 13.80 -2.04 20.28
N ILE A 253 12.50 -1.93 20.58
CA ILE A 253 11.81 -2.88 21.44
C ILE A 253 10.94 -3.90 20.67
N SER A 254 10.72 -3.73 19.38
CA SER A 254 9.82 -4.62 18.66
C SER A 254 10.36 -5.12 17.32
N GLU A 255 11.58 -5.66 17.31
CA GLU A 255 11.98 -6.48 16.17
C GLU A 255 11.22 -7.81 16.20
N PRO A 256 10.37 -8.09 15.22
CA PRO A 256 10.13 -9.47 14.84
C PRO A 256 11.40 -9.93 14.10
N THR A 257 12.26 -10.64 14.81
CA THR A 257 13.53 -11.22 14.33
C THR A 257 13.41 -12.14 13.11
N ARG A 258 12.28 -12.19 12.43
CA ARG A 258 11.99 -13.04 11.26
C ARG A 258 12.00 -12.32 9.91
N HIS A 259 12.09 -11.00 9.87
CA HIS A 259 11.98 -10.23 8.62
C HIS A 259 13.29 -9.58 8.14
N LEU A 260 14.41 -9.90 8.76
CA LEU A 260 15.76 -9.52 8.30
C LEU A 260 16.47 -10.74 7.70
N ARG A 261 15.88 -11.38 6.71
CA ARG A 261 16.60 -12.31 5.85
C ARG A 261 16.66 -11.75 4.44
#